data_996b89aa9cf5d7df55a6d53b04228dd2
#
_entry.id   996b89aa9cf5d7df55a6d53b04228dd2
#
_cell.length_a   1.000
_cell.length_b   1.000
_cell.length_c   1.000
_cell.angle_alpha   90.00
_cell.angle_beta   90.00
_cell.angle_gamma   90.00
#
_symmetry.space_group_name_H-M   'P 1'
#
loop_
_entity.id
_entity.type
_entity.pdbx_description
1 polymer ?
#
loop_
_entity_poly.entity_id
_entity_poly.type
_entity_poly.pdbx_seq_one_letter_code
_entity_poly.pdbx_strand_id
1 'polypeptide(L)'
;MSIISDSLKRIKPSPTIAVTQKARELRAAGNDVIGLGAGEPDFDTPNNIKNAAIKAIKKGDTKYTAVDGTPALKKAVVRKFKRENNLNYSTDQITVGTGGKQVLYNAFMATLNKGDEVIIPAPFWVSYPDMVLLAGGKPKIIKCTEQEGFKLTAKKLKKAISKKTKW
;
A
#
# COMPACT_ATOMS: atom_id res chain seq x y z
N MET A 1 14.79 -21.59 21.74
CA MET A 1 14.12 -21.38 20.42
C MET A 1 13.69 -19.94 20.32
N SER A 2 13.83 -19.31 19.15
CA SER A 2 13.34 -17.93 18.94
C SER A 2 11.81 -17.95 18.82
N ILE A 3 11.14 -17.05 19.52
CA ILE A 3 9.69 -16.82 19.39
C ILE A 3 9.33 -16.09 18.08
N ILE A 4 10.32 -15.48 17.41
CA ILE A 4 10.15 -14.71 16.20
C ILE A 4 10.15 -15.62 14.98
N SER A 5 9.16 -15.46 14.11
CA SER A 5 9.05 -16.22 12.86
C SER A 5 10.25 -16.00 11.93
N ASP A 6 10.67 -17.06 11.23
CA ASP A 6 11.70 -16.97 10.19
C ASP A 6 11.33 -16.05 9.01
N SER A 7 10.04 -15.79 8.80
CA SER A 7 9.60 -14.84 7.78
C SER A 7 10.10 -13.43 8.03
N LEU A 8 10.25 -13.01 9.31
CA LEU A 8 10.77 -11.69 9.67
C LEU A 8 12.27 -11.55 9.40
N LYS A 9 13.02 -12.65 9.29
CA LYS A 9 14.42 -12.61 8.89
C LYS A 9 14.64 -12.22 7.43
N ARG A 10 13.57 -12.20 6.62
CA ARG A 10 13.62 -11.85 5.19
C ARG A 10 13.55 -10.36 4.93
N ILE A 11 13.18 -9.57 5.93
CA ILE A 11 12.98 -8.11 5.83
C ILE A 11 13.89 -7.36 6.79
N LYS A 12 14.04 -6.06 6.53
CA LYS A 12 14.82 -5.15 7.38
C LYS A 12 13.89 -4.07 7.96
N PRO A 13 14.27 -3.42 9.09
CA PRO A 13 13.57 -2.26 9.59
C PRO A 13 13.42 -1.17 8.51
N SER A 14 12.27 -0.51 8.49
CA SER A 14 11.97 0.53 7.48
C SER A 14 12.88 1.74 7.63
N PRO A 15 13.65 2.12 6.60
CA PRO A 15 14.48 3.33 6.64
C PRO A 15 13.64 4.60 6.78
N THR A 16 12.42 4.63 6.23
CA THR A 16 11.49 5.76 6.37
C THR A 16 11.10 6.01 7.82
N ILE A 17 10.84 4.93 8.58
CA ILE A 17 10.53 5.04 10.02
C ILE A 17 11.74 5.56 10.78
N ALA A 18 12.94 5.05 10.51
CA ALA A 18 14.16 5.48 11.16
C ALA A 18 14.45 6.97 10.91
N VAL A 19 14.33 7.45 9.67
CA VAL A 19 14.51 8.87 9.32
C VAL A 19 13.47 9.76 10.00
N THR A 20 12.20 9.34 10.00
CA THR A 20 11.12 10.10 10.64
C THR A 20 11.33 10.18 12.16
N GLN A 21 11.74 9.08 12.79
CA GLN A 21 12.04 9.05 14.22
C GLN A 21 13.21 9.97 14.54
N LYS A 22 14.29 9.94 13.76
CA LYS A 22 15.45 10.81 13.95
C LYS A 22 15.09 12.30 13.82
N ALA A 23 14.24 12.66 12.86
CA ALA A 23 13.75 14.02 12.71
C ALA A 23 12.94 14.49 13.94
N ARG A 24 12.11 13.60 14.51
CA ARG A 24 11.35 13.89 15.75
C ARG A 24 12.27 14.10 16.95
N GLU A 25 13.29 13.25 17.13
CA GLU A 25 14.27 13.36 18.20
C GLU A 25 15.04 14.68 18.12
N LEU A 26 15.50 15.06 16.93
CA LEU A 26 16.22 16.32 16.72
C LEU A 26 15.33 17.54 17.02
N ARG A 27 14.05 17.53 16.61
CA ARG A 27 13.11 18.61 16.98
C ARG A 27 12.89 18.68 18.47
N ALA A 28 12.72 17.55 19.15
CA ALA A 28 12.57 17.49 20.60
C ALA A 28 13.82 18.01 21.34
N ALA A 29 15.01 17.90 20.73
CA ALA A 29 16.25 18.47 21.23
C ALA A 29 16.45 19.98 20.92
N GLY A 30 15.41 20.65 20.34
CA GLY A 30 15.43 22.08 20.05
C GLY A 30 16.03 22.46 18.69
N ASN A 31 16.34 21.50 17.82
CA ASN A 31 16.85 21.79 16.49
C ASN A 31 15.71 22.15 15.53
N ASP A 32 15.94 23.14 14.65
CA ASP A 32 15.05 23.44 13.54
C ASP A 32 15.26 22.42 12.41
N VAL A 33 14.32 21.48 12.26
CA VAL A 33 14.43 20.37 11.30
C VAL A 33 13.21 20.34 10.39
N ILE A 34 13.43 20.47 9.10
CA ILE A 34 12.42 20.26 8.06
C ILE A 34 12.35 18.75 7.74
N GLY A 35 11.22 18.12 8.06
CA GLY A 35 11.01 16.68 7.84
C GLY A 35 10.44 16.39 6.49
N LEU A 36 11.23 15.79 5.57
CA LEU A 36 10.81 15.33 4.25
C LEU A 36 10.80 13.78 4.16
N GLY A 37 10.85 13.10 5.31
CA GLY A 37 10.95 11.64 5.37
C GLY A 37 9.62 10.88 5.19
N ALA A 38 8.48 11.51 5.48
CA ALA A 38 7.15 10.93 5.29
C ALA A 38 6.41 11.68 4.18
N GLY A 39 5.83 10.94 3.25
CA GLY A 39 4.98 11.50 2.18
C GLY A 39 3.56 11.76 2.68
N GLU A 40 3.42 12.63 3.67
CA GLU A 40 2.13 13.02 4.24
C GLU A 40 1.70 14.37 3.66
N PRO A 41 0.42 14.50 3.18
CA PRO A 41 -0.10 15.79 2.77
C PRO A 41 -0.07 16.81 3.91
N ASP A 42 0.30 18.06 3.63
CA ASP A 42 0.28 19.18 4.58
C ASP A 42 -1.12 19.77 4.79
N PHE A 43 -2.05 19.49 3.88
CA PHE A 43 -3.46 19.85 4.01
C PHE A 43 -4.21 18.90 4.93
N ASP A 44 -5.05 19.47 5.77
CA ASP A 44 -6.01 18.71 6.58
C ASP A 44 -7.02 17.95 5.71
N THR A 45 -7.59 16.88 6.29
CA THR A 45 -8.77 16.23 5.71
C THR A 45 -9.90 17.25 5.48
N PRO A 46 -10.51 17.30 4.28
CA PRO A 46 -11.57 18.24 3.97
C PRO A 46 -12.73 18.23 4.99
N ASN A 47 -13.28 19.39 5.31
CA ASN A 47 -14.28 19.53 6.37
C ASN A 47 -15.54 18.69 6.14
N ASN A 48 -15.98 18.53 4.88
CA ASN A 48 -17.12 17.68 4.56
C ASN A 48 -16.87 16.20 4.94
N ILE A 49 -15.65 15.71 4.80
CA ILE A 49 -15.24 14.35 5.18
C ILE A 49 -15.17 14.24 6.71
N LYS A 50 -14.50 15.21 7.38
CA LYS A 50 -14.44 15.26 8.86
C LYS A 50 -15.85 15.27 9.47
N ASN A 51 -16.72 16.13 8.96
CA ASN A 51 -18.11 16.25 9.45
C ASN A 51 -18.94 14.98 9.21
N ALA A 52 -18.73 14.28 8.08
CA ALA A 52 -19.40 13.00 7.82
C ALA A 52 -18.97 11.93 8.85
N ALA A 53 -17.67 11.85 9.17
CA ALA A 53 -17.16 10.93 10.19
C ALA A 53 -17.72 11.26 11.59
N ILE A 54 -17.70 12.53 11.99
CA ILE A 54 -18.27 12.99 13.27
C ILE A 54 -19.75 12.63 13.36
N LYS A 55 -20.51 12.85 12.27
CA LYS A 55 -21.95 12.51 12.23
C LYS A 55 -22.17 11.01 12.37
N ALA A 56 -21.38 10.18 11.72
CA ALA A 56 -21.46 8.72 11.83
C ALA A 56 -21.20 8.27 13.27
N ILE A 57 -20.15 8.79 13.91
CA ILE A 57 -19.81 8.47 15.32
C ILE A 57 -20.98 8.87 16.25
N LYS A 58 -21.48 10.10 16.13
CA LYS A 58 -22.61 10.59 16.96
C LYS A 58 -23.90 9.79 16.75
N LYS A 59 -24.10 9.22 15.55
CA LYS A 59 -25.23 8.34 15.23
C LYS A 59 -25.07 6.92 15.80
N GLY A 60 -23.90 6.56 16.34
CA GLY A 60 -23.60 5.23 16.86
C GLY A 60 -23.21 4.22 15.76
N ASP A 61 -22.80 4.67 14.59
CA ASP A 61 -22.29 3.82 13.50
C ASP A 61 -20.85 3.37 13.82
N THR A 62 -20.74 2.57 14.90
CA THR A 62 -19.46 2.12 15.50
C THR A 62 -19.48 0.61 15.79
N LYS A 63 -20.33 -0.15 15.09
CA LYS A 63 -20.48 -1.58 15.25
C LYS A 63 -19.72 -2.34 14.16
N TYR A 64 -19.64 -3.66 14.29
CA TYR A 64 -19.06 -4.51 13.27
C TYR A 64 -19.72 -4.32 11.91
N THR A 65 -18.91 -4.32 10.88
CA THR A 65 -19.35 -4.27 9.48
C THR A 65 -19.12 -5.63 8.81
N ALA A 66 -19.55 -5.76 7.55
CA ALA A 66 -19.10 -6.86 6.71
C ALA A 66 -17.57 -6.84 6.55
N VAL A 67 -16.94 -8.01 6.49
CA VAL A 67 -15.47 -8.17 6.43
C VAL A 67 -14.86 -7.46 5.22
N ASP A 68 -15.58 -7.44 4.10
CA ASP A 68 -15.16 -6.86 2.83
C ASP A 68 -15.58 -5.39 2.63
N GLY A 69 -16.17 -4.77 3.66
CA GLY A 69 -16.60 -3.38 3.66
C GLY A 69 -18.12 -3.18 3.64
N THR A 70 -18.56 -1.98 4.02
CA THR A 70 -20.00 -1.66 4.03
C THR A 70 -20.57 -1.61 2.61
N PRO A 71 -21.84 -2.04 2.41
CA PRO A 71 -22.47 -1.97 1.09
C PRO A 71 -22.49 -0.56 0.49
N ALA A 72 -22.66 0.47 1.33
CA ALA A 72 -22.66 1.86 0.90
C ALA A 72 -21.30 2.29 0.31
N LEU A 73 -20.19 1.93 0.99
CA LEU A 73 -18.83 2.24 0.52
C LEU A 73 -18.50 1.45 -0.74
N LYS A 74 -18.81 0.15 -0.80
CA LYS A 74 -18.58 -0.68 -1.99
C LYS A 74 -19.31 -0.12 -3.22
N LYS A 75 -20.58 0.29 -3.07
CA LYS A 75 -21.34 0.98 -4.13
C LYS A 75 -20.70 2.31 -4.55
N ALA A 76 -20.13 3.07 -3.59
CA ALA A 76 -19.44 4.31 -3.90
C ALA A 76 -18.15 4.06 -4.70
N VAL A 77 -17.38 3.02 -4.35
CA VAL A 77 -16.18 2.59 -5.08
C VAL A 77 -16.53 2.17 -6.52
N VAL A 78 -17.58 1.35 -6.71
CA VAL A 78 -18.06 0.95 -8.03
C VAL A 78 -18.41 2.17 -8.89
N ARG A 79 -19.18 3.13 -8.33
CA ARG A 79 -19.50 4.39 -9.04
C ARG A 79 -18.26 5.20 -9.40
N LYS A 80 -17.28 5.27 -8.48
CA LYS A 80 -16.01 5.96 -8.74
C LYS A 80 -15.24 5.32 -9.89
N PHE A 81 -15.09 4.00 -9.91
CA PHE A 81 -14.41 3.29 -11.00
C PHE A 81 -15.10 3.51 -12.34
N LYS A 82 -16.44 3.48 -12.37
CA LYS A 82 -17.17 3.78 -13.61
C LYS A 82 -16.95 5.22 -14.07
N ARG A 83 -17.10 6.19 -13.18
CA ARG A 83 -17.02 7.63 -13.49
C ARG A 83 -15.63 8.07 -13.93
N GLU A 84 -14.59 7.62 -13.20
CA GLU A 84 -13.24 8.17 -13.36
C GLU A 84 -12.30 7.28 -14.16
N ASN A 85 -12.55 5.99 -14.19
CA ASN A 85 -11.66 5.04 -14.84
C ASN A 85 -12.32 4.29 -16.00
N ASN A 86 -13.64 4.49 -16.24
CA ASN A 86 -14.47 3.73 -17.19
C ASN A 86 -14.38 2.21 -16.99
N LEU A 87 -14.21 1.77 -15.74
CA LEU A 87 -14.19 0.36 -15.34
C LEU A 87 -15.54 -0.04 -14.74
N ASN A 88 -16.05 -1.20 -15.13
CA ASN A 88 -17.29 -1.76 -14.61
C ASN A 88 -16.96 -2.92 -13.67
N TYR A 89 -17.33 -2.76 -12.41
CA TYR A 89 -17.26 -3.78 -11.37
C TYR A 89 -18.61 -3.91 -10.67
N SER A 90 -18.88 -5.09 -10.12
CA SER A 90 -19.98 -5.32 -9.19
C SER A 90 -19.47 -5.21 -7.74
N THR A 91 -20.36 -5.10 -6.78
CA THR A 91 -19.98 -4.92 -5.37
C THR A 91 -19.32 -6.17 -4.75
N ASP A 92 -19.58 -7.36 -5.29
CA ASP A 92 -18.91 -8.62 -4.90
C ASP A 92 -17.44 -8.69 -5.35
N GLN A 93 -17.04 -7.85 -6.32
CA GLN A 93 -15.65 -7.71 -6.76
C GLN A 93 -14.88 -6.63 -5.98
N ILE A 94 -15.47 -6.03 -4.96
CA ILE A 94 -14.85 -4.97 -4.15
C ILE A 94 -14.59 -5.49 -2.73
N THR A 95 -13.35 -5.36 -2.30
CA THR A 95 -12.93 -5.56 -0.91
C THR A 95 -12.25 -4.31 -0.40
N VAL A 96 -12.64 -3.85 0.77
CA VAL A 96 -12.10 -2.66 1.43
C VAL A 96 -11.11 -3.07 2.51
N GLY A 97 -9.97 -2.40 2.56
CA GLY A 97 -8.97 -2.57 3.62
C GLY A 97 -8.60 -1.25 4.27
N THR A 98 -7.89 -1.31 5.38
CA THR A 98 -7.39 -0.14 6.11
C THR A 98 -6.14 0.41 5.44
N GLY A 99 -6.35 1.15 4.35
CA GLY A 99 -5.30 1.72 3.51
C GLY A 99 -4.72 0.74 2.50
N GLY A 100 -4.12 1.28 1.43
CA GLY A 100 -3.59 0.51 0.30
C GLY A 100 -2.52 -0.51 0.68
N LYS A 101 -1.74 -0.25 1.73
CA LYS A 101 -0.71 -1.19 2.21
C LYS A 101 -1.32 -2.49 2.71
N GLN A 102 -2.41 -2.44 3.49
CA GLN A 102 -3.11 -3.63 3.95
C GLN A 102 -3.72 -4.40 2.77
N VAL A 103 -4.32 -3.71 1.81
CA VAL A 103 -4.91 -4.33 0.61
C VAL A 103 -3.86 -5.11 -0.17
N LEU A 104 -2.69 -4.51 -0.44
CA LEU A 104 -1.60 -5.18 -1.14
C LEU A 104 -1.02 -6.35 -0.35
N TYR A 105 -0.82 -6.18 0.96
CA TYR A 105 -0.32 -7.25 1.81
C TYR A 105 -1.27 -8.46 1.81
N ASN A 106 -2.56 -8.23 1.98
CA ASN A 106 -3.57 -9.29 1.95
C ASN A 106 -3.63 -9.97 0.58
N ALA A 107 -3.53 -9.20 -0.52
CA ALA A 107 -3.51 -9.75 -1.86
C ALA A 107 -2.30 -10.68 -2.07
N PHE A 108 -1.11 -10.26 -1.65
CA PHE A 108 0.09 -11.10 -1.76
C PHE A 108 0.01 -12.34 -0.87
N MET A 109 -0.45 -12.19 0.38
CA MET A 109 -0.63 -13.34 1.28
C MET A 109 -1.64 -14.36 0.75
N ALA A 110 -2.68 -13.90 0.06
CA ALA A 110 -3.73 -14.76 -0.51
C ALA A 110 -3.31 -15.44 -1.83
N THR A 111 -2.33 -14.89 -2.55
CA THR A 111 -2.06 -15.32 -3.94
C THR A 111 -0.65 -15.81 -4.22
N LEU A 112 0.34 -15.47 -3.39
CA LEU A 112 1.74 -15.87 -3.61
C LEU A 112 2.08 -17.18 -2.91
N ASN A 113 2.77 -18.03 -3.64
CA ASN A 113 3.44 -19.19 -3.11
C ASN A 113 4.96 -18.96 -3.03
N LYS A 114 5.66 -19.80 -2.30
CA LYS A 114 7.12 -19.75 -2.20
C LYS A 114 7.77 -19.80 -3.58
N GLY A 115 8.49 -18.73 -3.92
CA GLY A 115 9.25 -18.63 -5.17
C GLY A 115 8.50 -17.96 -6.32
N ASP A 116 7.21 -17.62 -6.19
CA ASP A 116 6.50 -16.79 -7.16
C ASP A 116 7.17 -15.42 -7.29
N GLU A 117 7.23 -14.89 -8.50
CA GLU A 117 7.86 -13.60 -8.78
C GLU A 117 6.82 -12.49 -8.87
N VAL A 118 7.17 -11.34 -8.27
CA VAL A 118 6.40 -10.10 -8.37
C VAL A 118 7.28 -9.03 -9.03
N ILE A 119 6.84 -8.52 -10.17
CA ILE A 119 7.54 -7.44 -10.88
C ILE A 119 7.22 -6.11 -10.20
N ILE A 120 8.26 -5.38 -9.80
CA ILE A 120 8.15 -4.08 -9.12
C ILE A 120 8.95 -3.04 -9.90
N PRO A 121 8.30 -2.10 -10.60
CA PRO A 121 8.99 -0.98 -11.25
C PRO A 121 9.64 -0.06 -10.21
N ALA A 122 10.92 0.27 -10.38
CA ALA A 122 11.64 1.23 -9.54
C ALA A 122 11.74 2.59 -10.24
N PRO A 123 11.55 3.72 -9.51
CA PRO A 123 11.39 3.85 -8.06
C PRO A 123 10.03 3.36 -7.55
N PHE A 124 10.00 2.80 -6.34
CA PHE A 124 8.81 2.20 -5.72
C PHE A 124 8.70 2.57 -4.24
N TRP A 125 7.52 2.35 -3.66
CA TRP A 125 7.32 2.47 -2.23
C TRP A 125 8.07 1.39 -1.47
N VAL A 126 8.80 1.78 -0.43
CA VAL A 126 9.74 0.92 0.33
C VAL A 126 9.14 -0.40 0.84
N SER A 127 7.86 -0.45 1.10
CA SER A 127 7.19 -1.65 1.63
C SER A 127 6.88 -2.72 0.59
N TYR A 128 6.91 -2.43 -0.70
CA TYR A 128 6.48 -3.40 -1.73
C TYR A 128 7.36 -4.64 -1.76
N PRO A 129 8.71 -4.55 -1.81
CA PRO A 129 9.56 -5.73 -1.76
C PRO A 129 9.38 -6.54 -0.47
N ASP A 130 9.24 -5.85 0.67
CA ASP A 130 9.11 -6.50 1.98
C ASP A 130 7.81 -7.30 2.09
N MET A 131 6.69 -6.76 1.59
CA MET A 131 5.43 -7.49 1.56
C MET A 131 5.52 -8.76 0.71
N VAL A 132 6.20 -8.69 -0.44
CA VAL A 132 6.44 -9.86 -1.31
C VAL A 132 7.29 -10.90 -0.59
N LEU A 133 8.38 -10.47 0.07
CA LEU A 133 9.27 -11.36 0.83
C LEU A 133 8.57 -12.04 2.00
N LEU A 134 7.72 -11.30 2.73
CA LEU A 134 6.91 -11.84 3.83
C LEU A 134 5.94 -12.92 3.33
N ALA A 135 5.32 -12.71 2.18
CA ALA A 135 4.45 -13.70 1.53
C ALA A 135 5.21 -14.89 0.92
N GLY A 136 6.55 -14.93 1.00
CA GLY A 136 7.39 -16.01 0.45
C GLY A 136 7.71 -15.87 -1.03
N GLY A 137 7.26 -14.80 -1.68
CA GLY A 137 7.55 -14.46 -3.06
C GLY A 137 8.96 -13.89 -3.26
N LYS A 138 9.31 -13.64 -4.50
CA LYS A 138 10.58 -13.04 -4.92
C LYS A 138 10.30 -11.69 -5.62
N PRO A 139 10.69 -10.54 -5.04
CA PRO A 139 10.58 -9.27 -5.71
C PRO A 139 11.54 -9.20 -6.90
N LYS A 140 11.04 -8.86 -8.08
CA LYS A 140 11.79 -8.67 -9.31
C LYS A 140 11.78 -7.20 -9.68
N ILE A 141 12.84 -6.50 -9.28
CA ILE A 141 12.94 -5.06 -9.44
C ILE A 141 13.34 -4.71 -10.87
N ILE A 142 12.58 -3.80 -11.50
CA ILE A 142 12.89 -3.29 -12.84
C ILE A 142 13.15 -1.79 -12.76
N LYS A 143 14.38 -1.40 -13.05
CA LYS A 143 14.76 0.01 -13.07
C LYS A 143 14.06 0.73 -14.23
N CYS A 144 13.27 1.74 -13.88
CA CYS A 144 12.69 2.71 -14.82
C CYS A 144 13.46 4.02 -14.68
N THR A 145 14.01 4.52 -15.78
CA THR A 145 14.91 5.69 -15.77
C THR A 145 14.13 6.98 -15.97
N GLU A 146 14.78 8.10 -15.69
CA GLU A 146 14.23 9.44 -15.95
C GLU A 146 13.90 9.63 -17.44
N GLN A 147 14.77 9.14 -18.34
CA GLN A 147 14.54 9.17 -19.80
C GLN A 147 13.28 8.40 -20.23
N GLU A 148 12.82 7.49 -19.42
CA GLU A 148 11.57 6.73 -19.60
C GLU A 148 10.40 7.36 -18.84
N GLY A 149 10.58 8.54 -18.24
CA GLY A 149 9.61 9.19 -17.38
C GLY A 149 9.26 8.36 -16.13
N PHE A 150 10.20 7.54 -15.65
CA PHE A 150 10.01 6.59 -14.53
C PHE A 150 8.89 5.56 -14.75
N LYS A 151 8.55 5.26 -16.00
CA LYS A 151 7.48 4.33 -16.36
C LYS A 151 8.04 3.01 -16.88
N LEU A 152 7.36 1.91 -16.52
CA LEU A 152 7.65 0.60 -17.05
C LEU A 152 7.23 0.51 -18.52
N THR A 153 8.19 0.22 -19.41
CA THR A 153 7.89 0.00 -20.84
C THR A 153 7.44 -1.45 -21.10
N ALA A 154 6.59 -1.65 -22.11
CA ALA A 154 6.15 -2.98 -22.53
C ALA A 154 7.35 -3.90 -22.88
N LYS A 155 8.42 -3.35 -23.47
CA LYS A 155 9.65 -4.08 -23.79
C LYS A 155 10.35 -4.61 -22.52
N LYS A 156 10.46 -3.78 -21.48
CA LYS A 156 11.06 -4.20 -20.19
C LYS A 156 10.19 -5.21 -19.48
N LEU A 157 8.88 -4.98 -19.46
CA LEU A 157 7.92 -5.92 -18.88
C LEU A 157 8.01 -7.29 -19.55
N LYS A 158 7.96 -7.35 -20.88
CA LYS A 158 8.07 -8.61 -21.64
C LYS A 158 9.35 -9.38 -21.33
N LYS A 159 10.49 -8.69 -21.15
CA LYS A 159 11.76 -9.32 -20.76
C LYS A 159 11.75 -9.83 -19.32
N ALA A 160 10.97 -9.21 -18.45
CA ALA A 160 10.93 -9.56 -17.03
C ALA A 160 9.98 -10.71 -16.73
N ILE A 161 8.94 -10.91 -17.52
CA ILE A 161 7.99 -12.00 -17.33
C ILE A 161 8.68 -13.35 -17.48
N SER A 162 8.44 -14.25 -16.53
CA SER A 162 8.86 -15.63 -16.53
C SER A 162 7.68 -16.55 -16.19
N LYS A 163 7.89 -17.87 -16.25
CA LYS A 163 6.87 -18.85 -15.80
C LYS A 163 6.52 -18.74 -14.31
N LYS A 164 7.33 -18.02 -13.51
CA LYS A 164 7.11 -17.78 -12.08
C LYS A 164 6.48 -16.44 -11.79
N THR A 165 6.31 -15.58 -12.78
CA THR A 165 5.72 -14.27 -12.60
C THR A 165 4.23 -14.41 -12.30
N LYS A 166 3.81 -13.88 -11.13
CA LYS A 166 2.45 -13.92 -10.63
C LYS A 166 1.78 -12.54 -10.68
N TRP A 167 2.57 -11.51 -10.36
CA TRP A 167 2.15 -10.11 -10.28
C TRP A 167 3.12 -9.18 -10.99
#